data_7e4819d22e82051365e1a15f0db7bf76
#
_entry.id   7e4819d22e82051365e1a15f0db7bf76
#
_cell.length_a   1.000
_cell.length_b   1.000
_cell.length_c   1.000
_cell.angle_alpha   90.00
_cell.angle_beta   90.00
_cell.angle_gamma   90.00
#
_symmetry.space_group_name_H-M   'P 1'
#
loop_
_entity.id
_entity.type
_entity.pdbx_description
1 polymer ?
#
loop_
_entity_poly.entity_id
_entity_poly.type
_entity_poly.pdbx_seq_one_letter_code
_entity_poly.pdbx_strand_id
1 'polypeptide(L)'
;MQFIKKNSLVIFLFFYLIFGSLASIKSGISFDENHEENTWKDNIYIAKKISNHLFYGEEFDRKILDRTLGYGIGFQLISQPIQFLLKDVITKDKNISDFGRHLLAKHFVVFLFFFLSGIFFYLILKKIVESENFSKTGTIIYLLYPYLFGQ
;
A
#
# COMPACT_ATOMS: atom_id res chain seq x y z
N MET A 1 -35.25 9.18 4.36
CA MET A 1 -34.87 7.76 4.13
C MET A 1 -34.34 7.47 2.71
N GLN A 2 -34.88 8.05 1.66
CA GLN A 2 -34.36 7.89 0.26
C GLN A 2 -32.94 8.43 0.05
N PHE A 3 -32.55 9.56 0.66
CA PHE A 3 -31.21 10.15 0.56
C PHE A 3 -30.12 9.18 1.07
N ILE A 4 -30.36 8.52 2.22
CA ILE A 4 -29.40 7.58 2.80
C ILE A 4 -29.21 6.35 1.90
N LYS A 5 -30.29 5.82 1.32
CA LYS A 5 -30.20 4.67 0.37
C LYS A 5 -29.40 5.02 -0.87
N LYS A 6 -29.57 6.24 -1.43
CA LYS A 6 -28.84 6.70 -2.61
C LYS A 6 -27.35 6.86 -2.34
N ASN A 7 -26.99 7.38 -1.16
CA ASN A 7 -25.62 7.72 -0.79
C ASN A 7 -24.94 6.71 0.14
N SER A 8 -25.53 5.54 0.36
CA SER A 8 -25.06 4.53 1.35
C SER A 8 -23.59 4.14 1.14
N LEU A 9 -23.16 3.93 -0.11
CA LEU A 9 -21.76 3.59 -0.40
C LEU A 9 -20.82 4.74 -0.05
N VAL A 10 -21.17 5.99 -0.39
CA VAL A 10 -20.33 7.15 -0.10
C VAL A 10 -20.15 7.33 1.41
N ILE A 11 -21.23 7.18 2.17
CA ILE A 11 -21.21 7.24 3.64
C ILE A 11 -20.32 6.12 4.19
N PHE A 12 -20.50 4.89 3.69
CA PHE A 12 -19.66 3.76 4.09
C PHE A 12 -18.18 4.03 3.77
N LEU A 13 -17.84 4.44 2.56
CA LEU A 13 -16.46 4.73 2.15
C LEU A 13 -15.82 5.82 3.00
N PHE A 14 -16.59 6.86 3.35
CA PHE A 14 -16.10 7.93 4.22
C PHE A 14 -15.71 7.40 5.61
N PHE A 15 -16.60 6.65 6.26
CA PHE A 15 -16.27 6.06 7.56
C PHE A 15 -15.18 4.99 7.46
N TYR A 16 -15.22 4.15 6.42
CA TYR A 16 -14.20 3.14 6.19
C TYR A 16 -12.80 3.76 6.00
N LEU A 17 -12.70 4.87 5.27
CA LEU A 17 -11.44 5.61 5.11
C LEU A 17 -10.92 6.11 6.46
N ILE A 18 -11.76 6.72 7.30
CA ILE A 18 -11.34 7.23 8.61
C ILE A 18 -10.91 6.08 9.53
N PHE A 19 -11.80 5.12 9.76
CA PHE A 19 -11.52 4.04 10.71
C PHE A 19 -10.41 3.10 10.24
N GLY A 20 -10.37 2.78 8.95
CA GLY A 20 -9.33 1.95 8.36
C GLY A 20 -7.96 2.64 8.40
N SER A 21 -7.88 3.94 8.14
CA SER A 21 -6.65 4.71 8.29
C SER A 21 -6.13 4.66 9.74
N LEU A 22 -7.01 4.91 10.70
CA LEU A 22 -6.64 4.85 12.12
C LEU A 22 -6.22 3.45 12.56
N ALA A 23 -6.90 2.42 12.09
CA ALA A 23 -6.58 1.03 12.38
C ALA A 23 -5.23 0.64 11.76
N SER A 24 -4.97 1.01 10.50
CA SER A 24 -3.73 0.69 9.81
C SER A 24 -2.50 1.33 10.47
N ILE A 25 -2.60 2.59 10.90
CA ILE A 25 -1.51 3.28 11.61
C ILE A 25 -1.25 2.65 12.99
N LYS A 26 -2.28 2.11 13.64
CA LYS A 26 -2.16 1.48 14.96
C LYS A 26 -1.83 -0.01 14.89
N SER A 27 -1.80 -0.62 13.71
CA SER A 27 -1.34 -2.01 13.55
C SER A 27 0.12 -2.11 13.97
N GLY A 28 0.47 -3.19 14.65
CA GLY A 28 1.85 -3.44 15.08
C GLY A 28 2.77 -3.69 13.89
N ILE A 29 4.07 -3.49 14.10
CA ILE A 29 5.11 -3.80 13.12
C ILE A 29 5.32 -5.32 13.12
N SER A 30 5.22 -5.96 11.96
CA SER A 30 5.49 -7.39 11.82
C SER A 30 6.99 -7.66 11.65
N PHE A 31 7.40 -8.90 11.96
CA PHE A 31 8.79 -9.33 11.79
C PHE A 31 9.25 -9.24 10.33
N ASP A 32 8.37 -9.53 9.39
CA ASP A 32 8.68 -9.58 7.95
C ASP A 32 8.92 -8.20 7.33
N GLU A 33 8.38 -7.14 7.92
CA GLU A 33 8.52 -5.77 7.39
C GLU A 33 9.98 -5.29 7.35
N ASN A 34 10.79 -5.71 8.32
CA ASN A 34 12.21 -5.40 8.31
C ASN A 34 12.93 -6.12 7.16
N HIS A 35 12.52 -7.35 6.85
CA HIS A 35 13.06 -8.11 5.73
C HIS A 35 12.69 -7.46 4.39
N GLU A 36 11.44 -7.03 4.22
CA GLU A 36 10.98 -6.33 3.01
C GLU A 36 11.73 -5.02 2.78
N GLU A 37 11.97 -4.24 3.84
CA GLU A 37 12.71 -2.98 3.73
C GLU A 37 14.18 -3.20 3.33
N ASN A 38 14.82 -4.25 3.85
CA ASN A 38 16.18 -4.61 3.46
C ASN A 38 16.21 -5.10 2.00
N THR A 39 15.26 -5.91 1.60
CA THR A 39 15.12 -6.38 0.20
C THR A 39 14.92 -5.19 -0.75
N TRP A 40 14.13 -4.19 -0.35
CA TRP A 40 13.98 -2.96 -1.12
C TRP A 40 15.30 -2.22 -1.31
N LYS A 41 16.09 -2.03 -0.25
CA LYS A 41 17.41 -1.37 -0.31
C LYS A 41 18.38 -2.13 -1.21
N ASP A 42 18.39 -3.45 -1.11
CA ASP A 42 19.22 -4.30 -1.98
C ASP A 42 18.79 -4.18 -3.44
N ASN A 43 17.50 -4.19 -3.73
CA ASN A 43 16.97 -4.04 -5.09
C ASN A 43 17.34 -2.67 -5.70
N ILE A 44 17.24 -1.58 -4.93
CA ILE A 44 17.65 -0.25 -5.39
C ILE A 44 19.16 -0.19 -5.63
N TYR A 45 19.96 -0.77 -4.74
CA TYR A 45 21.40 -0.84 -4.91
C TYR A 45 21.77 -1.57 -6.22
N ILE A 46 21.14 -2.69 -6.50
CA ILE A 46 21.35 -3.49 -7.70
C ILE A 46 20.88 -2.74 -8.96
N ALA A 47 19.69 -2.14 -8.92
CA ALA A 47 19.19 -1.32 -10.03
C ALA A 47 20.18 -0.19 -10.38
N LYS A 48 20.74 0.46 -9.36
CA LYS A 48 21.79 1.49 -9.56
C LYS A 48 23.05 0.92 -10.18
N LYS A 49 23.52 -0.25 -9.74
CA LYS A 49 24.70 -0.92 -10.31
C LYS A 49 24.46 -1.34 -11.76
N ILE A 50 23.30 -1.88 -12.09
CA ILE A 50 22.94 -2.20 -13.48
C ILE A 50 22.90 -0.93 -14.34
N SER A 51 22.29 0.14 -13.85
CA SER A 51 22.23 1.42 -14.54
C SER A 51 23.64 1.97 -14.82
N ASN A 52 24.52 1.96 -13.82
CA ASN A 52 25.89 2.42 -13.97
C ASN A 52 26.66 1.58 -14.98
N HIS A 53 26.49 0.26 -14.97
CA HIS A 53 27.08 -0.63 -15.96
C HIS A 53 26.64 -0.29 -17.39
N LEU A 54 25.32 -0.08 -17.58
CA LEU A 54 24.74 0.18 -18.91
C LEU A 54 25.11 1.57 -19.47
N PHE A 55 25.14 2.58 -18.60
CA PHE A 55 25.34 3.97 -19.05
C PHE A 55 26.78 4.47 -18.93
N TYR A 56 27.56 3.92 -18.01
CA TYR A 56 28.91 4.39 -17.73
C TYR A 56 30.00 3.33 -17.91
N GLY A 57 29.63 2.08 -18.27
CA GLY A 57 30.59 0.98 -18.50
C GLY A 57 31.29 0.48 -17.24
N GLU A 58 30.72 0.72 -16.03
CA GLU A 58 31.26 0.20 -14.77
C GLU A 58 31.21 -1.32 -14.75
N GLU A 59 32.18 -1.97 -14.09
CA GLU A 59 32.16 -3.43 -13.90
C GLU A 59 30.94 -3.85 -13.08
N PHE A 60 30.28 -4.93 -13.53
CA PHE A 60 29.09 -5.49 -12.88
C PHE A 60 29.29 -6.96 -12.54
N ASP A 61 29.33 -7.28 -11.24
CA ASP A 61 29.36 -8.65 -10.75
C ASP A 61 27.94 -9.24 -10.75
N ARG A 62 27.69 -10.22 -11.62
CA ARG A 62 26.40 -10.92 -11.76
C ARG A 62 25.96 -11.66 -10.49
N LYS A 63 26.89 -12.04 -9.59
CA LYS A 63 26.55 -12.65 -8.29
C LYS A 63 25.72 -11.76 -7.39
N ILE A 64 25.71 -10.45 -7.66
CA ILE A 64 24.85 -9.51 -6.93
C ILE A 64 23.37 -9.80 -7.19
N LEU A 65 23.01 -10.33 -8.36
CA LEU A 65 21.63 -10.69 -8.72
C LEU A 65 21.05 -11.83 -7.86
N ASP A 66 21.89 -12.70 -7.33
CA ASP A 66 21.45 -13.81 -6.49
C ASP A 66 20.84 -13.36 -5.15
N ARG A 67 21.06 -12.12 -4.75
CA ARG A 67 20.55 -11.54 -3.51
C ARG A 67 19.11 -11.02 -3.63
N THR A 68 18.59 -10.86 -4.85
CA THR A 68 17.29 -10.19 -5.11
C THR A 68 16.13 -11.14 -5.31
N LEU A 69 16.32 -12.40 -5.04
CA LEU A 69 15.33 -13.44 -5.34
C LEU A 69 14.02 -13.22 -4.57
N GLY A 70 12.97 -12.84 -5.29
CA GLY A 70 11.60 -13.17 -4.97
C GLY A 70 10.63 -12.04 -4.65
N TYR A 71 11.07 -10.81 -4.38
CA TYR A 71 10.14 -9.73 -4.05
C TYR A 71 10.09 -8.64 -5.12
N GLY A 72 8.90 -8.46 -5.69
CA GLY A 72 8.68 -7.40 -6.69
C GLY A 72 8.84 -6.00 -6.10
N ILE A 73 9.60 -5.15 -6.78
CA ILE A 73 9.83 -3.75 -6.37
C ILE A 73 8.72 -2.79 -6.82
N GLY A 74 7.77 -3.25 -7.63
CA GLY A 74 6.79 -2.37 -8.29
C GLY A 74 5.96 -1.54 -7.30
N PHE A 75 5.43 -2.15 -6.26
CA PHE A 75 4.69 -1.43 -5.22
C PHE A 75 5.60 -0.44 -4.46
N GLN A 76 6.79 -0.88 -4.10
CA GLN A 76 7.74 -0.06 -3.34
C GLN A 76 8.18 1.19 -4.11
N LEU A 77 8.39 1.08 -5.43
CA LEU A 77 8.74 2.23 -6.28
C LEU A 77 7.72 3.37 -6.19
N ILE A 78 6.43 3.01 -6.13
CA ILE A 78 5.35 4.00 -6.07
C ILE A 78 5.11 4.45 -4.63
N SER A 79 5.15 3.53 -3.68
CA SER A 79 4.76 3.79 -2.29
C SER A 79 5.85 4.48 -1.46
N GLN A 80 7.14 4.20 -1.69
CA GLN A 80 8.25 4.74 -0.92
C GLN A 80 8.32 6.28 -0.89
N PRO A 81 8.19 7.00 -2.02
CA PRO A 81 8.15 8.46 -1.98
C PRO A 81 7.00 9.00 -1.13
N ILE A 82 5.82 8.34 -1.21
CA ILE A 82 4.64 8.74 -0.45
C ILE A 82 4.86 8.47 1.04
N GLN A 83 5.41 7.31 1.40
CA GLN A 83 5.76 6.97 2.79
C GLN A 83 6.73 7.99 3.38
N PHE A 84 7.77 8.35 2.62
CA PHE A 84 8.76 9.33 3.05
C PHE A 84 8.14 10.70 3.34
N LEU A 85 7.21 11.17 2.51
CA LEU A 85 6.50 12.43 2.72
C LEU A 85 5.53 12.38 3.91
N LEU A 86 4.94 11.22 4.18
CA LEU A 86 3.89 11.08 5.19
C LEU A 86 4.41 10.69 6.57
N LYS A 87 5.62 10.14 6.71
CA LYS A 87 6.13 9.61 7.98
C LYS A 87 6.06 10.61 9.14
N ASP A 88 6.41 11.87 8.89
CA ASP A 88 6.41 12.94 9.90
C ASP A 88 5.04 13.61 10.08
N VAL A 89 4.10 13.36 9.18
CA VAL A 89 2.71 13.81 9.28
C VAL A 89 1.89 12.82 10.10
N ILE A 90 2.09 11.51 9.86
CA ILE A 90 1.32 10.43 10.52
C ILE A 90 1.67 10.31 11.98
N THR A 91 2.96 10.42 12.34
CA THR A 91 3.35 10.46 13.74
C THR A 91 4.47 11.45 14.01
N LYS A 92 4.22 12.31 15.01
CA LYS A 92 5.20 13.28 15.53
C LYS A 92 5.87 12.77 16.81
N ASP A 93 5.59 11.54 17.22
CA ASP A 93 6.17 10.98 18.43
C ASP A 93 7.67 10.75 18.26
N LYS A 94 8.46 11.53 19.00
CA LYS A 94 9.93 11.46 18.99
C LYS A 94 10.49 10.19 19.63
N ASN A 95 9.68 9.46 20.38
CA ASN A 95 10.09 8.19 20.97
C ASN A 95 10.11 7.05 19.97
N ILE A 96 9.43 7.22 18.81
CA ILE A 96 9.44 6.27 17.71
C ILE A 96 10.64 6.58 16.81
N SER A 97 11.45 5.56 16.52
CA SER A 97 12.57 5.69 15.60
C SER A 97 12.13 6.17 14.22
N ASP A 98 13.04 6.78 13.44
CA ASP A 98 12.73 7.21 12.07
C ASP A 98 12.26 6.04 11.20
N PHE A 99 12.88 4.87 11.37
CA PHE A 99 12.46 3.63 10.73
C PHE A 99 11.04 3.21 11.14
N GLY A 100 10.71 3.26 12.43
CA GLY A 100 9.36 2.95 12.92
C GLY A 100 8.30 3.89 12.35
N ARG A 101 8.59 5.20 12.24
CA ARG A 101 7.70 6.18 11.59
C ARG A 101 7.48 5.86 10.12
N HIS A 102 8.53 5.44 9.43
CA HIS A 102 8.45 5.02 8.05
C HIS A 102 7.54 3.80 7.85
N LEU A 103 7.65 2.80 8.73
CA LEU A 103 6.80 1.61 8.70
C LEU A 103 5.32 1.94 8.98
N LEU A 104 5.04 2.83 9.95
CA LEU A 104 3.68 3.29 10.19
C LEU A 104 3.09 4.02 8.97
N ALA A 105 3.91 4.82 8.28
CA ALA A 105 3.51 5.43 7.02
C ALA A 105 3.24 4.40 5.93
N LYS A 106 4.03 3.32 5.86
CA LYS A 106 3.80 2.19 4.95
C LYS A 106 2.44 1.56 5.17
N HIS A 107 2.04 1.27 6.41
CA HIS A 107 0.73 0.70 6.72
C HIS A 107 -0.41 1.59 6.21
N PHE A 108 -0.31 2.89 6.44
CA PHE A 108 -1.30 3.84 5.92
C PHE A 108 -1.35 3.84 4.39
N VAL A 109 -0.19 3.84 3.72
CA VAL A 109 -0.12 3.84 2.25
C VAL A 109 -0.68 2.54 1.67
N VAL A 110 -0.36 1.38 2.25
CA VAL A 110 -0.95 0.08 1.85
C VAL A 110 -2.48 0.13 1.98
N PHE A 111 -2.99 0.62 3.11
CA PHE A 111 -4.43 0.79 3.30
C PHE A 111 -5.04 1.73 2.25
N LEU A 112 -4.38 2.85 1.96
CA LEU A 112 -4.87 3.82 0.97
C LEU A 112 -4.98 3.19 -0.43
N PHE A 113 -3.98 2.41 -0.85
CA PHE A 113 -4.03 1.70 -2.14
C PHE A 113 -5.13 0.63 -2.15
N PHE A 114 -5.31 -0.09 -1.04
CA PHE A 114 -6.42 -1.03 -0.91
C PHE A 114 -7.77 -0.34 -0.98
N PHE A 115 -7.95 0.79 -0.29
CA PHE A 115 -9.16 1.61 -0.37
C PHE A 115 -9.45 2.09 -1.80
N LEU A 116 -8.43 2.59 -2.51
CA LEU A 116 -8.55 2.99 -3.91
C LEU A 116 -8.94 1.82 -4.81
N SER A 117 -8.37 0.63 -4.57
CA SER A 117 -8.76 -0.57 -5.33
C SER A 117 -10.25 -0.90 -5.16
N GLY A 118 -10.81 -0.68 -3.98
CA GLY A 118 -12.26 -0.82 -3.72
C GLY A 118 -13.10 0.15 -4.55
N ILE A 119 -12.64 1.39 -4.74
CA ILE A 119 -13.32 2.36 -5.61
C ILE A 119 -13.28 1.89 -7.07
N PHE A 120 -12.12 1.43 -7.56
CA PHE A 120 -12.01 0.88 -8.91
C PHE A 120 -12.86 -0.38 -9.08
N PHE A 121 -12.91 -1.24 -8.07
CA PHE A 121 -13.75 -2.43 -8.08
C PHE A 121 -15.23 -2.06 -8.22
N TYR A 122 -15.71 -1.04 -7.49
CA TYR A 122 -17.06 -0.51 -7.66
C TYR A 122 -17.32 -0.05 -9.10
N LEU A 123 -16.39 0.71 -9.70
CA LEU A 123 -16.55 1.20 -11.07
C LEU A 123 -16.60 0.07 -12.11
N ILE A 124 -15.81 -0.99 -11.88
CA ILE A 124 -15.84 -2.20 -12.71
C ILE A 124 -17.17 -2.93 -12.57
N LEU A 125 -17.60 -3.20 -11.32
CA LEU A 125 -18.88 -3.86 -11.05
C LEU A 125 -20.05 -3.10 -11.66
N LYS A 126 -20.04 -1.77 -11.56
CA LYS A 126 -21.10 -0.92 -12.14
C LYS A 126 -21.18 -1.02 -13.66
N LYS A 127 -20.09 -1.36 -14.36
CA LYS A 127 -20.08 -1.58 -15.81
C LYS A 127 -20.54 -2.98 -16.20
N ILE A 128 -20.25 -3.98 -15.37
CA ILE A 128 -20.53 -5.39 -15.67
C ILE A 128 -21.94 -5.77 -15.24
N VAL A 129 -22.37 -5.24 -14.08
CA VAL A 129 -23.64 -5.59 -13.44
C VAL A 129 -24.57 -4.39 -13.55
N GLU A 130 -25.74 -4.56 -14.17
CA GLU A 130 -26.73 -3.48 -14.34
C GLU A 130 -27.35 -3.00 -13.03
N SER A 131 -27.24 -3.79 -11.95
CA SER A 131 -27.80 -3.49 -10.64
C SER A 131 -26.83 -2.66 -9.78
N GLU A 132 -27.19 -1.40 -9.53
CA GLU A 132 -26.44 -0.51 -8.64
C GLU A 132 -26.32 -1.03 -7.21
N ASN A 133 -27.38 -1.67 -6.70
CA ASN A 133 -27.37 -2.23 -5.34
C ASN A 133 -26.38 -3.39 -5.24
N PHE A 134 -26.32 -4.24 -6.26
CA PHE A 134 -25.35 -5.35 -6.28
C PHE A 134 -23.92 -4.81 -6.32
N SER A 135 -23.64 -3.80 -7.14
CA SER A 135 -22.31 -3.18 -7.21
C SER A 135 -21.89 -2.55 -5.88
N LYS A 136 -22.80 -1.87 -5.17
CA LYS A 136 -22.54 -1.33 -3.84
C LYS A 136 -22.25 -2.43 -2.82
N THR A 137 -23.10 -3.46 -2.76
CA THR A 137 -22.96 -4.57 -1.81
C THR A 137 -21.66 -5.34 -2.07
N GLY A 138 -21.35 -5.66 -3.35
CA GLY A 138 -20.11 -6.33 -3.71
C GLY A 138 -18.86 -5.55 -3.29
N THR A 139 -18.91 -4.23 -3.44
CA THR A 139 -17.79 -3.37 -3.01
C THR A 139 -17.62 -3.35 -1.50
N ILE A 140 -18.72 -3.29 -0.75
CA ILE A 140 -18.67 -3.36 0.72
C ILE A 140 -18.09 -4.71 1.18
N ILE A 141 -18.53 -5.81 0.57
CA ILE A 141 -18.00 -7.14 0.88
C ILE A 141 -16.51 -7.21 0.55
N TYR A 142 -16.08 -6.69 -0.62
CA TYR A 142 -14.68 -6.65 -1.01
C TYR A 142 -13.81 -5.92 0.02
N LEU A 143 -14.24 -4.72 0.43
CA LEU A 143 -13.48 -3.92 1.40
C LEU A 143 -13.50 -4.48 2.81
N LEU A 144 -14.55 -5.22 3.20
CA LEU A 144 -14.65 -5.83 4.52
C LEU A 144 -14.08 -7.25 4.57
N TYR A 145 -13.62 -7.80 3.44
CA TYR A 145 -13.10 -9.16 3.42
C TYR A 145 -11.75 -9.25 4.16
N PRO A 146 -11.69 -9.91 5.33
CA PRO A 146 -10.56 -9.85 6.24
C PRO A 146 -9.26 -10.35 5.62
N TYR A 147 -9.37 -11.32 4.71
CA TYR A 147 -8.23 -11.96 4.07
C TYR A 147 -7.47 -11.01 3.13
N LEU A 148 -8.18 -10.05 2.53
CA LEU A 148 -7.57 -9.04 1.65
C LEU A 148 -6.92 -7.89 2.46
N PHE A 149 -7.33 -7.73 3.71
CA PHE A 149 -6.86 -6.66 4.59
C PHE A 149 -5.65 -7.06 5.45
N GLY A 150 -5.44 -8.35 5.66
CA GLY A 150 -4.46 -8.89 6.61
C GLY A 150 -3.22 -9.53 5.99
N GLN A 151 -2.96 -9.32 4.70
CA GLN A 151 -1.75 -9.85 4.03
C GLN A 151 -0.81 -8.75 3.63
#